data_863eaa160b121e6f4b262a9020b78e9c
#
_entry.id   863eaa160b121e6f4b262a9020b78e9c
#
_cell.length_a   1.000
_cell.length_b   1.000
_cell.length_c   1.000
_cell.angle_alpha   90.00
_cell.angle_beta   90.00
_cell.angle_gamma   90.00
#
_symmetry.space_group_name_H-M   'P 1'
#
loop_
_entity.id
_entity.type
_entity.pdbx_description
1 polymer ?
#
loop_
_entity_poly.entity_id
_entity_poly.type
_entity_poly.pdbx_seq_one_letter_code
_entity_poly.pdbx_strand_id
1 'polypeptide(L)'
;LFDEPLSNLDAKLRNQMRTEIKRLHQKVSTTIVYVTHDQVEAMTLADRIVIMKDGIIEQIGTPLDLFERPATKFVATFIGSPSMNMIKASIVKQNNELSMKTNDGIIVPVPKDKQNSVSEGQNISFGFRAEDIVPLKFGQKPSSAWEMQSSVNLAEPLGTETLIFTNFGEIEIVSRMFTPEQVKSNDVLDFALNLDRTYLFDENSGLAI
;
A
#
# COMPACT_ATOMS: atom_id res chain seq x y z
N LEU A 1 22.13 10.95 -17.86
CA LEU A 1 21.04 10.00 -18.05
C LEU A 1 21.56 8.60 -17.73
N PHE A 2 20.89 7.89 -16.85
CA PHE A 2 21.10 6.49 -16.55
C PHE A 2 19.84 5.73 -16.95
N ASP A 3 19.98 4.69 -17.73
CA ASP A 3 18.88 3.86 -18.18
C ASP A 3 19.09 2.45 -17.63
N GLU A 4 18.30 2.10 -16.61
CA GLU A 4 18.33 0.84 -15.85
C GLU A 4 19.75 0.35 -15.47
N PRO A 5 20.61 1.19 -14.88
CA PRO A 5 22.04 0.87 -14.76
C PRO A 5 22.35 -0.28 -13.81
N LEU A 6 21.41 -0.67 -12.94
CA LEU A 6 21.60 -1.73 -11.95
C LEU A 6 20.82 -3.03 -12.24
N SER A 7 20.11 -3.09 -13.39
CA SER A 7 19.22 -4.21 -13.72
C SER A 7 19.93 -5.57 -13.80
N ASN A 8 21.20 -5.60 -14.22
CA ASN A 8 21.96 -6.82 -14.43
C ASN A 8 22.83 -7.23 -13.23
N LEU A 9 22.66 -6.59 -12.07
CA LEU A 9 23.44 -6.87 -10.87
C LEU A 9 22.69 -7.80 -9.91
N ASP A 10 23.44 -8.63 -9.20
CA ASP A 10 22.91 -9.40 -8.07
C ASP A 10 22.44 -8.47 -6.93
N ALA A 11 21.60 -8.98 -6.04
CA ALA A 11 20.97 -8.19 -4.97
C ALA A 11 21.97 -7.51 -4.03
N LYS A 12 23.10 -8.18 -3.70
CA LYS A 12 24.13 -7.63 -2.80
C LYS A 12 24.85 -6.47 -3.47
N LEU A 13 25.30 -6.68 -4.70
CA LEU A 13 26.01 -5.67 -5.47
C LEU A 13 25.09 -4.48 -5.81
N ARG A 14 23.82 -4.74 -6.15
CA ARG A 14 22.82 -3.70 -6.39
C ARG A 14 22.64 -2.80 -5.17
N ASN A 15 22.53 -3.36 -3.95
CA ASN A 15 22.45 -2.60 -2.71
C ASN A 15 23.68 -1.72 -2.46
N GLN A 16 24.88 -2.25 -2.72
CA GLN A 16 26.13 -1.48 -2.60
C GLN A 16 26.17 -0.33 -3.60
N MET A 17 25.86 -0.60 -4.86
CA MET A 17 25.88 0.41 -5.92
C MET A 17 24.84 1.52 -5.70
N ARG A 18 23.65 1.20 -5.20
CA ARG A 18 22.67 2.24 -4.80
C ARG A 18 23.28 3.20 -3.77
N THR A 19 23.93 2.66 -2.74
CA THR A 19 24.55 3.50 -1.71
C THR A 19 25.65 4.38 -2.30
N GLU A 20 26.48 3.86 -3.20
CA GLU A 20 27.55 4.63 -3.84
C GLU A 20 26.97 5.72 -4.79
N ILE A 21 25.94 5.40 -5.56
CA ILE A 21 25.25 6.39 -6.42
C ILE A 21 24.66 7.52 -5.56
N LYS A 22 23.99 7.20 -4.44
CA LYS A 22 23.45 8.22 -3.53
C LYS A 22 24.54 9.13 -2.96
N ARG A 23 25.68 8.56 -2.53
CA ARG A 23 26.84 9.30 -2.05
C ARG A 23 27.45 10.20 -3.13
N LEU A 24 27.55 9.66 -4.35
CA LEU A 24 28.07 10.42 -5.50
C LEU A 24 27.16 11.59 -5.83
N HIS A 25 25.85 11.37 -5.90
CA HIS A 25 24.86 12.41 -6.16
C HIS A 25 24.94 13.55 -5.14
N GLN A 26 25.13 13.24 -3.85
CA GLN A 26 25.31 14.26 -2.80
C GLN A 26 26.59 15.10 -2.97
N LYS A 27 27.61 14.59 -3.65
CA LYS A 27 28.87 15.30 -3.90
C LYS A 27 28.85 16.13 -5.19
N VAL A 28 28.06 15.69 -6.15
CA VAL A 28 28.01 16.30 -7.50
C VAL A 28 26.69 17.03 -7.64
N SER A 29 26.74 18.38 -7.64
CA SER A 29 25.56 19.24 -7.77
C SER A 29 25.03 19.26 -9.21
N THR A 30 24.69 18.09 -9.77
CA THR A 30 24.23 17.90 -11.15
C THR A 30 22.88 17.19 -11.17
N THR A 31 21.96 17.66 -12.00
CA THR A 31 20.68 16.96 -12.20
C THR A 31 20.93 15.63 -12.93
N ILE A 32 20.46 14.56 -12.32
CA ILE A 32 20.53 13.20 -12.87
C ILE A 32 19.12 12.73 -13.24
N VAL A 33 18.95 12.26 -14.47
CA VAL A 33 17.76 11.52 -14.88
C VAL A 33 18.09 10.04 -14.80
N TYR A 34 17.33 9.30 -14.02
CA TYR A 34 17.54 7.89 -13.72
C TYR A 34 16.27 7.11 -14.06
N VAL A 35 16.35 6.19 -15.01
CA VAL A 35 15.24 5.30 -15.39
C VAL A 35 15.42 3.95 -14.68
N THR A 36 14.38 3.47 -14.07
CA THR A 36 14.35 2.17 -13.40
C THR A 36 12.93 1.61 -13.33
N HIS A 37 12.81 0.30 -13.28
CA HIS A 37 11.60 -0.42 -12.91
C HIS A 37 11.64 -0.93 -11.45
N ASP A 38 12.74 -0.73 -10.76
CA ASP A 38 12.91 -1.12 -9.34
C ASP A 38 12.42 0.01 -8.43
N GLN A 39 11.33 -0.27 -7.68
CA GLN A 39 10.73 0.69 -6.75
C GLN A 39 11.71 1.12 -5.65
N VAL A 40 12.58 0.19 -5.18
CA VAL A 40 13.51 0.49 -4.11
C VAL A 40 14.59 1.46 -4.60
N GLU A 41 15.03 1.35 -5.86
CA GLU A 41 15.91 2.32 -6.49
C GLU A 41 15.24 3.69 -6.57
N ALA A 42 14.03 3.76 -7.12
CA ALA A 42 13.28 5.00 -7.24
C ALA A 42 13.08 5.67 -5.88
N MET A 43 12.57 4.94 -4.88
CA MET A 43 12.30 5.47 -3.54
C MET A 43 13.53 5.91 -2.76
N THR A 44 14.69 5.29 -3.00
CA THR A 44 15.91 5.59 -2.24
C THR A 44 16.84 6.60 -2.90
N LEU A 45 16.90 6.64 -4.22
CA LEU A 45 17.83 7.48 -4.96
C LEU A 45 17.23 8.85 -5.30
N ALA A 46 15.96 8.90 -5.67
CA ALA A 46 15.35 10.09 -6.24
C ALA A 46 15.01 11.17 -5.21
N ASP A 47 15.12 12.44 -5.63
CA ASP A 47 14.51 13.59 -4.95
C ASP A 47 13.06 13.77 -5.46
N ARG A 48 12.83 13.44 -6.73
CA ARG A 48 11.51 13.44 -7.38
C ARG A 48 11.38 12.21 -8.26
N ILE A 49 10.22 11.58 -8.22
CA ILE A 49 9.87 10.43 -9.05
C ILE A 49 8.80 10.85 -10.05
N VAL A 50 8.92 10.38 -11.28
CA VAL A 50 7.88 10.46 -12.31
C VAL A 50 7.37 9.05 -12.56
N ILE A 51 6.12 8.78 -12.19
CA ILE A 51 5.47 7.51 -12.51
C ILE A 51 4.78 7.64 -13.85
N MET A 52 5.06 6.67 -14.73
CA MET A 52 4.49 6.62 -16.07
C MET A 52 3.72 5.32 -16.29
N LYS A 53 2.64 5.42 -17.04
CA LYS A 53 1.85 4.29 -17.52
C LYS A 53 1.46 4.54 -18.97
N ASP A 54 1.70 3.58 -19.84
CA ASP A 54 1.34 3.65 -21.27
C ASP A 54 1.82 4.94 -21.97
N GLY A 55 3.03 5.42 -21.60
CA GLY A 55 3.62 6.65 -22.14
C GLY A 55 3.09 7.96 -21.55
N ILE A 56 2.15 7.89 -20.60
CA ILE A 56 1.54 9.05 -19.93
C ILE A 56 2.05 9.15 -18.50
N ILE A 57 2.26 10.39 -18.05
CA ILE A 57 2.64 10.66 -16.66
C ILE A 57 1.40 10.54 -15.76
N GLU A 58 1.44 9.60 -14.81
CA GLU A 58 0.39 9.39 -13.81
C GLU A 58 0.54 10.34 -12.62
N GLN A 59 1.76 10.46 -12.10
CA GLN A 59 2.05 11.35 -10.97
C GLN A 59 3.53 11.73 -10.94
N ILE A 60 3.79 12.95 -10.45
CA ILE A 60 5.14 13.43 -10.12
C ILE A 60 5.15 13.90 -8.67
N GLY A 61 6.12 13.46 -7.90
CA GLY A 61 6.25 13.87 -6.49
C GLY A 61 7.54 13.41 -5.85
N THR A 62 7.71 13.74 -4.58
CA THR A 62 8.75 13.12 -3.75
C THR A 62 8.39 11.64 -3.50
N PRO A 63 9.37 10.79 -3.17
CA PRO A 63 9.09 9.41 -2.80
C PRO A 63 7.96 9.27 -1.75
N LEU A 64 8.00 10.11 -0.72
CA LEU A 64 7.01 10.12 0.36
C LEU A 64 5.62 10.56 -0.13
N ASP A 65 5.55 11.57 -1.00
CA ASP A 65 4.28 12.02 -1.58
C ASP A 65 3.58 10.91 -2.36
N LEU A 66 4.34 10.17 -3.18
CA LEU A 66 3.80 9.08 -3.98
C LEU A 66 3.33 7.90 -3.12
N PHE A 67 4.01 7.66 -2.00
CA PHE A 67 3.66 6.60 -1.07
C PHE A 67 2.43 6.95 -0.22
N GLU A 68 2.39 8.17 0.34
CA GLU A 68 1.34 8.59 1.27
C GLU A 68 0.11 9.22 0.57
N ARG A 69 0.30 9.80 -0.61
CA ARG A 69 -0.74 10.54 -1.35
C ARG A 69 -0.78 10.13 -2.82
N PRO A 70 -1.01 8.85 -3.11
CA PRO A 70 -1.13 8.40 -4.49
C PRO A 70 -2.34 9.05 -5.16
N ALA A 71 -2.13 9.65 -6.33
CA ALA A 71 -3.19 10.34 -7.07
C ALA A 71 -4.15 9.36 -7.77
N THR A 72 -3.69 8.14 -8.05
CA THR A 72 -4.48 7.12 -8.72
C THR A 72 -4.31 5.75 -8.06
N LYS A 73 -5.29 4.87 -8.29
CA LYS A 73 -5.24 3.46 -7.92
C LYS A 73 -3.98 2.77 -8.49
N PHE A 74 -3.57 3.16 -9.72
CA PHE A 74 -2.35 2.64 -10.32
C PHE A 74 -1.11 3.00 -9.50
N VAL A 75 -0.93 4.28 -9.16
CA VAL A 75 0.21 4.72 -8.33
C VAL A 75 0.20 4.04 -6.97
N ALA A 76 -0.96 3.92 -6.33
CA ALA A 76 -1.13 3.28 -5.03
C ALA A 76 -0.68 1.81 -5.02
N THR A 77 -1.00 1.08 -6.09
CA THR A 77 -0.63 -0.34 -6.22
C THR A 77 0.78 -0.54 -6.78
N PHE A 78 1.29 0.45 -7.53
CA PHE A 78 2.64 0.39 -8.08
C PHE A 78 3.71 0.70 -7.03
N ILE A 79 3.45 1.64 -6.12
CA ILE A 79 4.40 2.06 -5.08
C ILE A 79 4.11 1.32 -3.77
N GLY A 80 5.10 0.58 -3.31
CA GLY A 80 5.07 -0.19 -2.05
C GLY A 80 5.25 -1.69 -2.27
N SER A 81 5.90 -2.34 -1.32
CA SER A 81 6.12 -3.79 -1.30
C SER A 81 5.83 -4.31 0.11
N PRO A 82 4.78 -5.15 0.27
CA PRO A 82 3.82 -5.56 -0.74
C PRO A 82 3.00 -4.42 -1.36
N SER A 83 2.38 -4.68 -2.50
CA SER A 83 1.40 -3.76 -3.11
C SER A 83 0.26 -3.44 -2.14
N MET A 84 -0.38 -2.28 -2.29
CA MET A 84 -1.56 -1.91 -1.51
C MET A 84 -2.68 -2.93 -1.73
N ASN A 85 -3.29 -3.40 -0.65
CA ASN A 85 -4.52 -4.18 -0.71
C ASN A 85 -5.64 -3.32 -1.29
N MET A 86 -6.42 -3.85 -2.23
CA MET A 86 -7.48 -3.10 -2.92
C MET A 86 -8.78 -3.88 -2.91
N ILE A 87 -9.82 -3.29 -2.32
CA ILE A 87 -11.13 -3.90 -2.15
C ILE A 87 -12.18 -3.04 -2.87
N LYS A 88 -12.97 -3.66 -3.74
CA LYS A 88 -14.12 -3.00 -4.38
C LYS A 88 -15.30 -2.92 -3.42
N ALA A 89 -15.95 -1.77 -3.38
CA ALA A 89 -17.09 -1.52 -2.52
C ALA A 89 -18.05 -0.50 -3.13
N SER A 90 -19.26 -0.46 -2.62
CA SER A 90 -20.22 0.62 -2.83
C SER A 90 -20.44 1.39 -1.53
N ILE A 91 -20.64 2.70 -1.64
CA ILE A 91 -21.00 3.52 -0.48
C ILE A 91 -22.46 3.31 -0.15
N VAL A 92 -22.73 2.95 1.09
CA VAL A 92 -24.09 2.77 1.62
C VAL A 92 -24.27 3.63 2.85
N LYS A 93 -25.51 4.03 3.13
CA LYS A 93 -25.84 4.74 4.37
C LYS A 93 -26.35 3.76 5.41
N GLN A 94 -25.71 3.74 6.58
CA GLN A 94 -26.08 2.89 7.70
C GLN A 94 -26.07 3.71 8.98
N ASN A 95 -27.19 3.69 9.74
CA ASN A 95 -27.33 4.47 10.98
C ASN A 95 -26.98 5.97 10.83
N ASN A 96 -27.31 6.56 9.69
CA ASN A 96 -27.03 7.95 9.33
C ASN A 96 -25.53 8.26 9.04
N GLU A 97 -24.66 7.27 9.00
CA GLU A 97 -23.24 7.37 8.61
C GLU A 97 -23.00 6.64 7.29
N LEU A 98 -21.99 7.11 6.53
CA LEU A 98 -21.59 6.44 5.29
C LEU A 98 -20.63 5.30 5.62
N SER A 99 -20.84 4.17 4.96
CA SER A 99 -20.03 2.96 5.08
C SER A 99 -19.71 2.38 3.69
N MET A 100 -18.60 1.68 3.60
CA MET A 100 -18.17 0.94 2.43
C MET A 100 -18.70 -0.49 2.53
N LYS A 101 -19.53 -0.93 1.58
CA LYS A 101 -20.07 -2.28 1.52
C LYS A 101 -19.43 -3.04 0.37
N THR A 102 -18.77 -4.14 0.66
CA THR A 102 -18.17 -5.03 -0.33
C THR A 102 -19.24 -5.89 -1.01
N ASN A 103 -18.89 -6.55 -2.10
CA ASN A 103 -19.81 -7.42 -2.86
C ASN A 103 -20.31 -8.62 -2.03
N ASP A 104 -19.48 -9.13 -1.15
CA ASP A 104 -19.79 -10.22 -0.20
C ASP A 104 -20.46 -9.74 1.10
N GLY A 105 -20.77 -8.45 1.19
CA GLY A 105 -21.61 -7.86 2.24
C GLY A 105 -20.87 -7.37 3.48
N ILE A 106 -19.53 -7.39 3.49
CA ILE A 106 -18.74 -6.81 4.59
C ILE A 106 -18.96 -5.30 4.60
N ILE A 107 -19.16 -4.74 5.80
CA ILE A 107 -19.39 -3.32 5.99
C ILE A 107 -18.24 -2.73 6.81
N VAL A 108 -17.59 -1.73 6.22
CA VAL A 108 -16.49 -0.97 6.84
C VAL A 108 -16.89 0.50 6.90
N PRO A 109 -16.77 1.19 8.03
CA PRO A 109 -17.06 2.61 8.10
C PRO A 109 -16.18 3.42 7.14
N VAL A 110 -16.74 4.43 6.49
CA VAL A 110 -15.95 5.42 5.77
C VAL A 110 -15.16 6.25 6.79
N PRO A 111 -13.83 6.47 6.60
CA PRO A 111 -13.05 7.32 7.49
C PRO A 111 -13.69 8.69 7.68
N LYS A 112 -13.62 9.23 8.90
CA LYS A 112 -14.32 10.48 9.26
C LYS A 112 -13.94 11.67 8.39
N ASP A 113 -12.66 11.77 8.03
CA ASP A 113 -12.12 12.82 7.17
C ASP A 113 -12.59 12.71 5.72
N LYS A 114 -13.07 11.52 5.29
CA LYS A 114 -13.53 11.22 3.92
C LYS A 114 -15.05 11.15 3.77
N GLN A 115 -15.81 11.28 4.85
CA GLN A 115 -17.29 11.23 4.83
C GLN A 115 -17.90 12.26 3.85
N ASN A 116 -17.27 13.44 3.72
CA ASN A 116 -17.75 14.51 2.85
C ASN A 116 -17.28 14.39 1.39
N SER A 117 -16.38 13.45 1.11
CA SER A 117 -15.79 13.26 -0.22
C SER A 117 -16.49 12.19 -1.04
N VAL A 118 -17.41 11.42 -0.43
CA VAL A 118 -18.13 10.32 -1.08
C VAL A 118 -19.64 10.50 -0.94
N SER A 119 -20.40 9.86 -1.82
CA SER A 119 -21.86 9.90 -1.84
C SER A 119 -22.46 8.49 -1.82
N GLU A 120 -23.64 8.35 -1.21
CA GLU A 120 -24.38 7.09 -1.23
C GLU A 120 -24.61 6.58 -2.66
N GLY A 121 -24.41 5.28 -2.87
CA GLY A 121 -24.49 4.62 -4.18
C GLY A 121 -23.25 4.73 -5.04
N GLN A 122 -22.22 5.47 -4.62
CA GLN A 122 -20.95 5.57 -5.36
C GLN A 122 -20.17 4.25 -5.29
N ASN A 123 -19.66 3.80 -6.45
CA ASN A 123 -18.74 2.66 -6.53
C ASN A 123 -17.32 3.14 -6.35
N ILE A 124 -16.61 2.52 -5.42
CA ILE A 124 -15.24 2.85 -5.06
C ILE A 124 -14.36 1.60 -4.98
N SER A 125 -13.06 1.81 -5.04
CA SER A 125 -12.09 0.89 -4.46
C SER A 125 -11.51 1.54 -3.21
N PHE A 126 -11.54 0.84 -2.08
CA PHE A 126 -10.75 1.30 -0.93
C PHE A 126 -9.48 0.48 -0.80
N GLY A 127 -8.39 1.18 -0.47
CA GLY A 127 -7.06 0.62 -0.34
C GLY A 127 -6.51 0.80 1.06
N PHE A 128 -5.67 -0.13 1.47
CA PHE A 128 -4.86 -0.04 2.70
C PHE A 128 -3.56 -0.82 2.52
N ARG A 129 -2.50 -0.33 3.15
CA ARG A 129 -1.21 -1.00 3.07
C ARG A 129 -1.14 -2.19 4.01
N ALA A 130 -0.19 -3.10 3.77
CA ALA A 130 0.00 -4.30 4.58
C ALA A 130 0.30 -3.97 6.06
N GLU A 131 0.98 -2.86 6.33
CA GLU A 131 1.27 -2.35 7.67
C GLU A 131 0.10 -1.69 8.38
N ASP A 132 -0.96 -1.32 7.65
CA ASP A 132 -2.14 -0.66 8.21
C ASP A 132 -3.23 -1.66 8.64
N ILE A 133 -3.03 -2.94 8.40
CA ILE A 133 -3.85 -4.04 8.94
C ILE A 133 -2.95 -4.98 9.74
N VAL A 134 -3.19 -5.08 11.03
CA VAL A 134 -2.31 -5.81 11.95
C VAL A 134 -3.07 -6.87 12.74
N PRO A 135 -2.48 -8.05 12.99
CA PRO A 135 -3.06 -9.02 13.87
C PRO A 135 -2.98 -8.50 15.32
N LEU A 136 -4.13 -8.41 16.00
CA LEU A 136 -4.25 -7.82 17.34
C LEU A 136 -3.41 -8.53 18.40
N LYS A 137 -3.19 -9.83 18.24
CA LYS A 137 -2.35 -10.63 19.14
C LYS A 137 -0.90 -10.14 19.17
N PHE A 138 -0.40 -9.57 18.07
CA PHE A 138 1.02 -9.26 17.86
C PHE A 138 1.31 -7.78 17.58
N GLY A 139 0.28 -6.94 17.48
CA GLY A 139 0.40 -5.53 17.17
C GLY A 139 -0.42 -4.64 18.10
N GLN A 140 -0.14 -3.34 18.05
CA GLN A 140 -0.96 -2.37 18.76
C GLN A 140 -2.21 -2.06 17.95
N LYS A 141 -3.37 -2.07 18.63
CA LYS A 141 -4.63 -1.68 18.01
C LYS A 141 -4.63 -0.19 17.69
N PRO A 142 -4.88 0.20 16.42
CA PRO A 142 -5.02 1.60 16.04
C PRO A 142 -6.18 2.29 16.80
N SER A 143 -6.11 3.62 16.94
CA SER A 143 -7.18 4.40 17.59
C SER A 143 -8.50 4.35 16.82
N SER A 144 -8.42 4.37 15.49
CA SER A 144 -9.56 4.25 14.57
C SER A 144 -9.56 2.87 13.92
N ALA A 145 -9.74 1.82 14.74
CA ALA A 145 -9.70 0.44 14.25
C ALA A 145 -11.06 -0.07 13.82
N TRP A 146 -11.09 -0.73 12.68
CA TRP A 146 -12.14 -1.68 12.30
C TRP A 146 -11.57 -3.09 12.43
N GLU A 147 -12.31 -3.99 13.04
CA GLU A 147 -11.82 -5.33 13.37
C GLU A 147 -12.50 -6.40 12.54
N MET A 148 -11.74 -7.41 12.18
CA MET A 148 -12.25 -8.61 11.54
C MET A 148 -11.51 -9.84 12.06
N GLN A 149 -12.18 -11.00 12.00
CA GLN A 149 -11.56 -12.29 12.24
C GLN A 149 -11.39 -13.01 10.92
N SER A 150 -10.20 -13.59 10.69
CA SER A 150 -9.94 -14.37 9.48
C SER A 150 -8.90 -15.44 9.74
N SER A 151 -8.95 -16.50 8.92
CA SER A 151 -7.95 -17.58 8.92
C SER A 151 -6.73 -17.17 8.10
N VAL A 152 -5.55 -17.56 8.56
CA VAL A 152 -4.29 -17.38 7.85
C VAL A 152 -4.20 -18.39 6.71
N ASN A 153 -4.05 -17.91 5.48
CA ASN A 153 -3.81 -18.77 4.31
C ASN A 153 -2.34 -19.21 4.27
N LEU A 154 -1.43 -18.21 4.43
CA LEU A 154 0.01 -18.39 4.39
C LEU A 154 0.69 -17.37 5.31
N ALA A 155 1.81 -17.76 5.91
CA ALA A 155 2.71 -16.85 6.62
C ALA A 155 4.13 -16.98 6.06
N GLU A 156 4.71 -15.85 5.65
CA GLU A 156 6.07 -15.75 5.11
C GLU A 156 6.97 -14.98 6.09
N PRO A 157 7.77 -15.68 6.91
CA PRO A 157 8.72 -15.02 7.81
C PRO A 157 9.92 -14.48 7.01
N LEU A 158 10.15 -13.17 7.08
CA LEU A 158 11.26 -12.46 6.43
C LEU A 158 12.40 -12.11 7.41
N GLY A 159 12.40 -12.70 8.59
CA GLY A 159 13.41 -12.49 9.64
C GLY A 159 13.03 -11.40 10.63
N THR A 160 12.87 -10.15 10.21
CA THR A 160 12.47 -9.02 11.06
C THR A 160 10.96 -8.76 11.05
N GLU A 161 10.27 -9.33 10.08
CA GLU A 161 8.83 -9.20 9.87
C GLU A 161 8.26 -10.49 9.31
N THR A 162 6.95 -10.65 9.38
CA THR A 162 6.21 -11.74 8.74
C THR A 162 5.08 -11.16 7.90
N LEU A 163 5.00 -11.58 6.65
CA LEU A 163 3.82 -11.31 5.82
C LEU A 163 2.78 -12.39 6.08
N ILE A 164 1.56 -11.97 6.37
CA ILE A 164 0.43 -12.86 6.62
C ILE A 164 -0.58 -12.66 5.50
N PHE A 165 -0.80 -13.71 4.72
CA PHE A 165 -1.84 -13.76 3.70
C PHE A 165 -3.12 -14.29 4.36
N THR A 166 -4.18 -13.54 4.25
CA THR A 166 -5.49 -13.84 4.85
C THR A 166 -6.60 -13.30 3.95
N ASN A 167 -7.84 -13.57 4.27
CA ASN A 167 -8.96 -13.15 3.44
C ASN A 167 -9.72 -11.98 4.06
N PHE A 168 -10.04 -11.00 3.22
CA PHE A 168 -11.03 -9.98 3.47
C PHE A 168 -12.28 -10.35 2.64
N GLY A 169 -13.20 -11.10 3.24
CA GLY A 169 -14.25 -11.77 2.49
C GLY A 169 -13.69 -12.78 1.49
N GLU A 170 -14.00 -12.59 0.21
CA GLU A 170 -13.52 -13.44 -0.89
C GLU A 170 -12.15 -13.00 -1.45
N ILE A 171 -11.60 -11.86 -0.99
CA ILE A 171 -10.37 -11.27 -1.53
C ILE A 171 -9.21 -11.59 -0.60
N GLU A 172 -8.15 -12.19 -1.14
CA GLU A 172 -6.91 -12.35 -0.39
C GLU A 172 -6.21 -11.02 -0.21
N ILE A 173 -5.80 -10.74 1.02
CA ILE A 173 -5.06 -9.55 1.43
C ILE A 173 -3.77 -9.94 2.14
N VAL A 174 -2.84 -8.99 2.20
CA VAL A 174 -1.58 -9.14 2.92
C VAL A 174 -1.57 -8.21 4.12
N SER A 175 -1.28 -8.77 5.29
CA SER A 175 -0.98 -8.05 6.53
C SER A 175 0.50 -8.16 6.83
N ARG A 176 1.11 -7.10 7.37
CA ARG A 176 2.52 -7.10 7.80
C ARG A 176 2.60 -7.09 9.33
N MET A 177 3.21 -8.12 9.87
CA MET A 177 3.48 -8.25 11.30
C MET A 177 4.95 -7.96 11.57
N PHE A 178 5.24 -6.94 12.37
CA PHE A 178 6.62 -6.53 12.69
C PHE A 178 7.27 -7.34 13.81
N THR A 179 6.52 -8.18 14.49
CA THR A 179 7.04 -9.10 15.51
C THR A 179 7.22 -10.49 14.88
N PRO A 180 8.41 -11.10 14.92
CA PRO A 180 8.63 -12.43 14.35
C PRO A 180 8.04 -13.51 15.28
N GLU A 181 6.75 -13.68 15.24
CA GLU A 181 6.03 -14.75 15.94
C GLU A 181 5.69 -15.89 14.97
N GLN A 182 5.60 -17.11 15.48
CA GLN A 182 5.20 -18.24 14.66
C GLN A 182 3.69 -18.22 14.43
N VAL A 183 3.30 -17.90 13.22
CA VAL A 183 1.94 -18.00 12.69
C VAL A 183 1.90 -19.14 11.68
N LYS A 184 0.88 -19.98 11.74
CA LYS A 184 0.70 -21.14 10.84
C LYS A 184 -0.53 -20.93 9.96
N SER A 185 -0.52 -21.60 8.80
CA SER A 185 -1.74 -21.72 7.99
C SER A 185 -2.86 -22.34 8.80
N ASN A 186 -4.07 -21.80 8.63
CA ASN A 186 -5.31 -22.11 9.34
C ASN A 186 -5.37 -21.59 10.80
N ASP A 187 -4.37 -20.89 11.30
CA ASP A 187 -4.55 -20.12 12.54
C ASP A 187 -5.64 -19.07 12.32
N VAL A 188 -6.55 -18.92 13.27
CA VAL A 188 -7.59 -17.90 13.24
C VAL A 188 -7.11 -16.70 14.07
N LEU A 189 -7.02 -15.54 13.45
CA LEU A 189 -6.53 -14.31 14.08
C LEU A 189 -7.57 -13.20 13.96
N ASP A 190 -7.58 -12.35 14.97
CA ASP A 190 -8.30 -11.08 14.93
C ASP A 190 -7.37 -10.01 14.38
N PHE A 191 -7.82 -9.32 13.33
CA PHE A 191 -7.08 -8.23 12.67
C PHE A 191 -7.75 -6.90 12.95
N ALA A 192 -6.96 -5.85 13.04
CA ALA A 192 -7.41 -4.47 13.11
C ALA A 192 -6.89 -3.67 11.91
N LEU A 193 -7.80 -3.14 11.12
CA LEU A 193 -7.54 -2.20 10.04
C LEU A 193 -7.56 -0.78 10.59
N ASN A 194 -6.50 -0.01 10.33
CA ASN A 194 -6.43 1.40 10.66
C ASN A 194 -7.24 2.22 9.63
N LEU A 195 -8.43 2.69 10.02
CA LEU A 195 -9.29 3.45 9.13
C LEU A 195 -8.69 4.80 8.71
N ASP A 196 -7.89 5.45 9.57
CA ASP A 196 -7.26 6.74 9.27
C ASP A 196 -6.18 6.62 8.18
N ARG A 197 -5.75 5.39 7.87
CA ARG A 197 -4.73 5.07 6.85
C ARG A 197 -5.33 4.36 5.63
N THR A 198 -6.64 4.45 5.42
CA THR A 198 -7.29 3.92 4.23
C THR A 198 -7.35 4.96 3.12
N TYR A 199 -7.29 4.49 1.90
CA TYR A 199 -7.34 5.29 0.67
C TYR A 199 -8.63 4.96 -0.07
N LEU A 200 -9.26 5.96 -0.67
CA LEU A 200 -10.46 5.78 -1.49
C LEU A 200 -10.16 6.21 -2.91
N PHE A 201 -10.62 5.42 -3.87
CA PHE A 201 -10.47 5.69 -5.30
C PHE A 201 -11.81 5.50 -5.98
N ASP A 202 -12.17 6.40 -6.87
CA ASP A 202 -13.32 6.22 -7.74
C ASP A 202 -13.10 5.01 -8.66
N GLU A 203 -14.05 4.08 -8.69
CA GLU A 203 -13.86 2.79 -9.40
C GLU A 203 -13.78 2.97 -10.92
N ASN A 204 -14.40 4.00 -11.49
CA ASN A 204 -14.45 4.23 -12.92
C ASN A 204 -13.19 4.95 -13.43
N SER A 205 -12.81 6.04 -12.77
CA SER A 205 -11.66 6.86 -13.17
C SER A 205 -10.34 6.37 -12.59
N GLY A 206 -10.38 5.63 -11.48
CA GLY A 206 -9.21 5.25 -10.71
C GLY A 206 -8.55 6.39 -9.94
N LEU A 207 -9.14 7.58 -9.94
CA LEU A 207 -8.61 8.76 -9.22
C LEU A 207 -8.85 8.65 -7.72
N ALA A 208 -7.92 9.19 -6.93
CA ALA A 208 -8.09 9.32 -5.48
C ALA A 208 -9.22 10.30 -5.13
N ILE A 209 -9.95 9.98 -4.03
CA ILE A 209 -11.09 10.73 -3.49
C ILE A 209 -10.66 11.42 -2.20
#